data_2782a503708207f6147983b80e870ebc
#
_entry.id   2782a503708207f6147983b80e870ebc
#
_cell.length_a   1.000
_cell.length_b   1.000
_cell.length_c   1.000
_cell.angle_alpha   90.00
_cell.angle_beta   90.00
_cell.angle_gamma   90.00
#
_symmetry.space_group_name_H-M   'P 1'
#
loop_
_entity.id
_entity.type
_entity.pdbx_description
1 polymer ?
#
loop_
_entity_poly.entity_id
_entity_poly.type
_entity_poly.pdbx_seq_one_letter_code
_entity_poly.pdbx_strand_id
1 'polypeptide(L)'
;MPYQENRLSASAIKYLLAVSGLCKDGKGVRCVDVSTELNVTKPSAHHMIQSLCDAGLAERERYGAVYLTDEGREAAALYGSCYDALFMQIKKVVCVDDAACRNAACAALEQVADQMPQLAAQKGAQND
;
A
#
# COMPACT_ATOMS: atom_id res chain seq x y z
N MET A 1 -20.45 4.06 5.88
CA MET A 1 -19.37 4.45 6.79
C MET A 1 -18.09 4.63 6.03
N PRO A 2 -17.53 5.79 6.08
CA PRO A 2 -16.27 6.04 5.38
C PRO A 2 -15.15 5.08 5.80
N TYR A 3 -15.27 4.62 7.01
CA TYR A 3 -14.33 3.70 7.57
C TYR A 3 -14.18 2.41 6.80
N GLN A 4 -15.29 1.86 6.33
CA GLN A 4 -15.28 0.63 5.58
C GLN A 4 -14.65 0.80 4.19
N GLU A 5 -14.72 2.01 3.67
CA GLU A 5 -14.16 2.31 2.37
C GLU A 5 -12.65 2.31 2.40
N ASN A 6 -12.05 2.43 3.58
CA ASN A 6 -10.61 2.46 3.73
C ASN A 6 -10.02 1.07 3.94
N ARG A 7 -10.87 0.05 3.93
CA ARG A 7 -10.41 -1.31 4.08
C ARG A 7 -9.81 -1.79 2.77
N LEU A 8 -8.52 -2.02 2.78
CA LEU A 8 -7.80 -2.38 1.57
C LEU A 8 -7.61 -3.88 1.46
N SER A 9 -7.74 -4.39 0.23
CA SER A 9 -7.39 -5.77 -0.05
C SER A 9 -5.88 -5.93 -0.01
N ALA A 10 -5.42 -7.18 0.06
CA ALA A 10 -3.99 -7.48 0.02
C ALA A 10 -3.34 -6.88 -1.21
N SER A 11 -4.01 -6.99 -2.37
CA SER A 11 -3.49 -6.42 -3.61
C SER A 11 -3.39 -4.90 -3.54
N ALA A 12 -4.41 -4.25 -2.99
CA ALA A 12 -4.39 -2.79 -2.86
C ALA A 12 -3.26 -2.34 -1.95
N ILE A 13 -3.05 -3.04 -0.84
CA ILE A 13 -1.95 -2.74 0.09
C ILE A 13 -0.62 -2.88 -0.63
N LYS A 14 -0.45 -3.96 -1.38
CA LYS A 14 0.78 -4.20 -2.13
C LYS A 14 1.09 -3.05 -3.09
N TYR A 15 0.09 -2.62 -3.86
CA TYR A 15 0.28 -1.54 -4.81
C TYR A 15 0.48 -0.19 -4.14
N LEU A 16 -0.24 0.06 -3.05
CA LEU A 16 -0.08 1.29 -2.29
C LEU A 16 1.34 1.43 -1.77
N LEU A 17 1.88 0.35 -1.20
CA LEU A 17 3.24 0.37 -0.66
C LEU A 17 4.28 0.47 -1.77
N ALA A 18 4.02 -0.13 -2.94
CA ALA A 18 4.92 -0.01 -4.07
C ALA A 18 4.99 1.44 -4.56
N VAL A 19 3.84 2.08 -4.70
CA VAL A 19 3.80 3.48 -5.12
C VAL A 19 4.51 4.36 -4.09
N SER A 20 4.24 4.11 -2.81
CA SER A 20 4.89 4.87 -1.74
C SER A 20 6.41 4.74 -1.78
N GLY A 21 6.89 3.52 -2.00
CA GLY A 21 8.33 3.28 -2.06
C GLY A 21 9.01 3.89 -3.27
N LEU A 22 8.30 3.97 -4.39
CA LEU A 22 8.84 4.53 -5.62
C LEU A 22 8.67 6.04 -5.70
N CYS A 23 7.75 6.59 -4.92
CA CYS A 23 7.43 8.02 -4.94
C CYS A 23 8.36 8.78 -3.99
N LYS A 24 9.63 8.80 -4.32
CA LYS A 24 10.64 9.45 -3.49
C LYS A 24 10.85 10.88 -3.97
N ASP A 25 11.11 11.76 -3.01
CA ASP A 25 11.41 13.17 -3.29
C ASP A 25 10.28 13.89 -4.02
N GLY A 26 9.04 13.43 -3.81
CA GLY A 26 7.88 14.06 -4.40
C GLY A 26 7.70 13.81 -5.88
N LYS A 27 8.50 12.92 -6.47
CA LYS A 27 8.37 12.60 -7.89
C LYS A 27 7.22 11.65 -8.12
N GLY A 28 6.51 11.85 -9.24
CA GLY A 28 5.45 10.96 -9.63
C GLY A 28 5.97 9.60 -10.06
N VAL A 29 5.12 8.60 -9.94
CA VAL A 29 5.42 7.22 -10.26
C VAL A 29 4.66 6.83 -11.52
N ARG A 30 5.32 6.12 -12.43
CA ARG A 30 4.66 5.64 -13.63
C ARG A 30 4.17 4.22 -13.43
N CYS A 31 3.07 3.87 -14.10
CA CYS A 31 2.52 2.52 -14.00
C CYS A 31 3.55 1.46 -14.40
N VAL A 32 4.40 1.77 -15.38
CA VAL A 32 5.42 0.82 -15.81
C VAL A 32 6.42 0.53 -14.67
N ASP A 33 6.74 1.55 -13.87
CA ASP A 33 7.66 1.36 -12.75
C ASP A 33 7.05 0.44 -11.70
N VAL A 34 5.75 0.59 -11.45
CA VAL A 34 5.05 -0.27 -10.50
C VAL A 34 4.98 -1.70 -11.04
N SER A 35 4.67 -1.85 -12.33
CA SER A 35 4.59 -3.19 -12.93
C SER A 35 5.93 -3.91 -12.86
N THR A 36 7.03 -3.19 -13.06
CA THR A 36 8.37 -3.76 -12.97
C THR A 36 8.69 -4.13 -11.53
N GLU A 37 8.41 -3.24 -10.60
CA GLU A 37 8.69 -3.47 -9.19
C GLU A 37 7.96 -4.70 -8.66
N LEU A 38 6.70 -4.87 -9.04
CA LEU A 38 5.86 -5.95 -8.53
C LEU A 38 5.86 -7.18 -9.44
N ASN A 39 6.54 -7.09 -10.58
CA ASN A 39 6.59 -8.17 -11.57
C ASN A 39 5.18 -8.60 -12.00
N VAL A 40 4.39 -7.61 -12.39
CA VAL A 40 3.02 -7.82 -12.88
C VAL A 40 2.89 -7.19 -14.26
N THR A 41 1.81 -7.49 -14.97
CA THR A 41 1.58 -6.91 -16.29
C THR A 41 1.23 -5.44 -16.17
N LYS A 42 1.51 -4.68 -17.23
CA LYS A 42 1.15 -3.27 -17.26
C LYS A 42 -0.36 -3.05 -17.10
N PRO A 43 -1.23 -3.82 -17.79
CA PRO A 43 -2.66 -3.65 -17.56
C PRO A 43 -3.08 -3.91 -16.13
N SER A 44 -2.50 -4.90 -15.47
CA SER A 44 -2.81 -5.17 -14.06
C SER A 44 -2.41 -4.01 -13.17
N ALA A 45 -1.19 -3.48 -13.39
CA ALA A 45 -0.72 -2.35 -12.61
C ALA A 45 -1.61 -1.13 -12.84
N HIS A 46 -1.96 -0.87 -14.11
CA HIS A 46 -2.82 0.26 -14.44
C HIS A 46 -4.18 0.14 -13.75
N HIS A 47 -4.76 -1.04 -13.78
CA HIS A 47 -6.07 -1.29 -13.17
C HIS A 47 -6.03 -1.07 -11.65
N MET A 48 -5.02 -1.59 -11.00
CA MET A 48 -4.91 -1.46 -9.54
C MET A 48 -4.60 -0.02 -9.12
N ILE A 49 -3.78 0.66 -9.90
CA ILE A 49 -3.50 2.07 -9.61
C ILE A 49 -4.78 2.90 -9.77
N GLN A 50 -5.58 2.57 -10.79
CA GLN A 50 -6.86 3.24 -10.96
C GLN A 50 -7.76 3.00 -9.76
N SER A 51 -7.75 1.78 -9.22
CA SER A 51 -8.51 1.47 -8.01
C SER A 51 -8.06 2.33 -6.83
N LEU A 52 -6.76 2.54 -6.68
CA LEU A 52 -6.25 3.42 -5.63
C LEU A 52 -6.73 4.86 -5.84
N CYS A 53 -6.76 5.32 -7.09
CA CYS A 53 -7.25 6.65 -7.39
C CYS A 53 -8.74 6.77 -7.06
N ASP A 54 -9.53 5.76 -7.41
CA ASP A 54 -10.96 5.75 -7.13
C ASP A 54 -11.23 5.75 -5.63
N ALA A 55 -10.33 5.16 -4.86
CA ALA A 55 -10.45 5.11 -3.40
C ALA A 55 -9.96 6.40 -2.72
N GLY A 56 -9.45 7.35 -3.49
CA GLY A 56 -8.96 8.61 -2.94
C GLY A 56 -7.56 8.54 -2.35
N LEU A 57 -6.84 7.45 -2.62
CA LEU A 57 -5.49 7.26 -2.06
C LEU A 57 -4.40 7.72 -3.00
N ALA A 58 -4.73 7.91 -4.28
CA ALA A 58 -3.76 8.34 -5.28
C ALA A 58 -4.41 9.30 -6.25
N GLU A 59 -3.58 10.05 -6.95
CA GLU A 59 -4.02 10.96 -7.99
C GLU A 59 -3.15 10.75 -9.22
N ARG A 60 -3.77 10.82 -10.38
CA ARG A 60 -3.07 10.64 -11.65
C ARG A 60 -2.98 11.97 -12.37
N GLU A 61 -1.78 12.34 -12.78
CA GLU A 61 -1.59 13.55 -13.55
C GLU A 61 -1.94 13.34 -15.02
N ARG A 62 -2.06 14.46 -15.72
CA ARG A 62 -2.36 14.47 -17.14
C ARG A 62 -1.43 13.59 -17.95
N TYR A 63 -0.16 13.53 -17.58
CA TYR A 63 0.84 12.77 -18.32
C TYR A 63 1.10 11.38 -17.75
N GLY A 64 0.22 10.92 -16.91
CA GLY A 64 0.27 9.55 -16.42
C GLY A 64 1.07 9.31 -15.16
N ALA A 65 1.72 10.33 -14.62
CA ALA A 65 2.41 10.18 -13.35
C ALA A 65 1.40 10.08 -12.22
N VAL A 66 1.70 9.23 -11.25
CA VAL A 66 0.81 8.95 -10.12
C VAL A 66 1.46 9.44 -8.84
N TYR A 67 0.67 10.07 -8.00
CA TYR A 67 1.09 10.58 -6.68
C TYR A 67 0.12 10.07 -5.64
N LEU A 68 0.61 9.88 -4.42
CA LEU A 68 -0.27 9.57 -3.31
C LEU A 68 -0.91 10.86 -2.81
N THR A 69 -2.19 10.78 -2.45
CA THR A 69 -2.86 11.86 -1.74
C THR A 69 -2.37 11.88 -0.30
N ASP A 70 -2.79 12.86 0.48
CA ASP A 70 -2.48 12.87 1.92
C ASP A 70 -3.00 11.62 2.60
N GLU A 71 -4.22 11.21 2.23
CA GLU A 71 -4.81 9.99 2.76
C GLU A 71 -4.02 8.76 2.34
N GLY A 72 -3.54 8.75 1.09
CA GLY A 72 -2.70 7.67 0.61
C GLY A 72 -1.39 7.58 1.37
N ARG A 73 -0.77 8.73 1.66
CA ARG A 73 0.48 8.74 2.43
C ARG A 73 0.27 8.27 3.86
N GLU A 74 -0.84 8.66 4.47
CA GLU A 74 -1.16 8.20 5.81
C GLU A 74 -1.39 6.70 5.84
N ALA A 75 -2.14 6.19 4.88
CA ALA A 75 -2.39 4.76 4.78
C ALA A 75 -1.09 4.00 4.53
N ALA A 76 -0.24 4.51 3.64
CA ALA A 76 1.04 3.87 3.36
C ALA A 76 1.94 3.85 4.58
N ALA A 77 1.94 4.92 5.36
CA ALA A 77 2.74 4.96 6.59
C ALA A 77 2.23 3.91 7.60
N LEU A 78 0.93 3.84 7.76
CA LEU A 78 0.32 2.89 8.70
C LEU A 78 0.60 1.45 8.31
N TYR A 79 0.27 1.08 7.06
CA TYR A 79 0.49 -0.27 6.59
C TYR A 79 1.98 -0.58 6.44
N GLY A 80 2.77 0.42 6.03
CA GLY A 80 4.19 0.22 5.79
C GLY A 80 4.97 -0.17 7.03
N SER A 81 4.66 0.46 8.17
CA SER A 81 5.37 0.12 9.40
C SER A 81 5.08 -1.30 9.83
N CYS A 82 3.84 -1.76 9.66
CA CYS A 82 3.48 -3.14 9.96
C CYS A 82 4.04 -4.10 8.91
N TYR A 83 4.02 -3.69 7.65
CA TYR A 83 4.50 -4.51 6.55
C TYR A 83 5.97 -4.89 6.73
N ASP A 84 6.81 -3.92 7.06
CA ASP A 84 8.24 -4.17 7.21
C ASP A 84 8.50 -5.23 8.28
N ALA A 85 7.82 -5.10 9.42
CA ALA A 85 7.98 -6.05 10.50
C ALA A 85 7.51 -7.44 10.09
N LEU A 86 6.35 -7.52 9.43
CA LEU A 86 5.82 -8.80 8.97
C LEU A 86 6.72 -9.44 7.92
N PHE A 87 7.18 -8.65 6.96
CA PHE A 87 8.07 -9.14 5.91
C PHE A 87 9.32 -9.78 6.51
N MET A 88 9.96 -9.07 7.44
CA MET A 88 11.18 -9.57 8.06
C MET A 88 10.93 -10.83 8.87
N GLN A 89 9.82 -10.89 9.59
CA GLN A 89 9.48 -12.07 10.39
C GLN A 89 9.20 -13.28 9.50
N ILE A 90 8.43 -13.07 8.44
CA ILE A 90 8.11 -14.17 7.54
C ILE A 90 9.37 -14.70 6.87
N LYS A 91 10.23 -13.80 6.40
CA LYS A 91 11.46 -14.20 5.74
C LYS A 91 12.37 -14.98 6.69
N LYS A 92 12.44 -14.52 7.93
CA LYS A 92 13.28 -15.13 8.94
C LYS A 92 12.79 -16.52 9.34
N VAL A 93 11.47 -16.69 9.43
CA VAL A 93 10.88 -17.93 9.94
C VAL A 93 10.72 -18.97 8.84
N VAL A 94 10.23 -18.54 7.67
CA VAL A 94 9.82 -19.47 6.61
C VAL A 94 10.89 -19.62 5.52
N CYS A 95 11.77 -18.62 5.38
CA CYS A 95 12.87 -18.65 4.41
C CYS A 95 12.40 -18.82 2.96
N VAL A 96 11.32 -18.13 2.60
CA VAL A 96 10.83 -18.10 1.23
C VAL A 96 11.37 -16.85 0.54
N ASP A 97 11.16 -16.77 -0.78
CA ASP A 97 11.66 -15.62 -1.54
C ASP A 97 10.90 -14.33 -1.20
N ASP A 98 11.43 -13.21 -1.67
CA ASP A 98 10.88 -11.90 -1.34
C ASP A 98 9.46 -11.72 -1.85
N ALA A 99 9.13 -12.26 -3.03
CA ALA A 99 7.80 -12.13 -3.57
C ALA A 99 6.78 -12.85 -2.68
N ALA A 100 7.13 -14.05 -2.21
CA ALA A 100 6.28 -14.80 -1.30
C ALA A 100 6.13 -14.07 0.04
N CYS A 101 7.20 -13.49 0.56
CA CYS A 101 7.15 -12.71 1.79
C CYS A 101 6.24 -11.50 1.63
N ARG A 102 6.35 -10.81 0.49
CA ARG A 102 5.51 -9.66 0.21
C ARG A 102 4.03 -10.04 0.17
N ASN A 103 3.71 -11.10 -0.56
CA ASN A 103 2.32 -11.53 -0.68
C ASN A 103 1.75 -11.98 0.66
N ALA A 104 2.54 -12.71 1.44
CA ALA A 104 2.09 -13.17 2.75
C ALA A 104 1.90 -12.02 3.72
N ALA A 105 2.81 -11.04 3.71
CA ALA A 105 2.70 -9.88 4.59
C ALA A 105 1.46 -9.07 4.24
N CYS A 106 1.20 -8.85 2.95
CA CYS A 106 0.02 -8.10 2.53
C CYS A 106 -1.26 -8.85 2.87
N ALA A 107 -1.27 -10.17 2.72
CA ALA A 107 -2.44 -10.98 3.10
C ALA A 107 -2.72 -10.87 4.61
N ALA A 108 -1.67 -10.89 5.42
CA ALA A 108 -1.83 -10.74 6.85
C ALA A 108 -2.39 -9.37 7.21
N LEU A 109 -1.91 -8.32 6.53
CA LEU A 109 -2.40 -6.97 6.77
C LEU A 109 -3.88 -6.84 6.39
N GLU A 110 -4.30 -7.49 5.32
CA GLU A 110 -5.71 -7.50 4.93
C GLU A 110 -6.57 -8.11 6.03
N GLN A 111 -6.08 -9.17 6.66
CA GLN A 111 -6.83 -9.85 7.70
C GLN A 111 -7.05 -8.98 8.93
N VAL A 112 -6.13 -8.08 9.23
CA VAL A 112 -6.22 -7.23 10.41
C VAL A 112 -6.59 -5.79 10.07
N ALA A 113 -7.01 -5.55 8.83
CA ALA A 113 -7.29 -4.19 8.36
C ALA A 113 -8.35 -3.49 9.18
N ASP A 114 -9.32 -4.23 9.68
CA ASP A 114 -10.39 -3.66 10.50
C ASP A 114 -9.88 -3.02 11.78
N GLN A 115 -8.78 -3.54 12.30
CA GLN A 115 -8.23 -3.06 13.57
C GLN A 115 -7.25 -1.91 13.40
N MET A 116 -6.59 -1.85 12.26
CA MET A 116 -5.55 -0.85 12.04
C MET A 116 -6.06 0.59 12.09
N PRO A 117 -7.18 0.93 11.46
CA PRO A 117 -7.72 2.28 11.59
C PRO A 117 -8.07 2.64 13.02
N GLN A 118 -8.53 1.66 13.81
CA GLN A 118 -8.84 1.90 15.23
C GLN A 118 -7.58 2.21 16.02
N LEU A 119 -6.50 1.49 15.72
CA LEU A 119 -5.22 1.76 16.36
C LEU A 119 -4.71 3.15 16.02
N ALA A 120 -4.85 3.55 14.75
CA ALA A 120 -4.45 4.87 14.33
C ALA A 120 -5.28 5.95 15.04
N ALA A 121 -6.58 5.73 15.17
CA ALA A 121 -7.46 6.64 15.86
C ALA A 121 -7.10 6.77 17.34
N GLN A 122 -6.76 5.65 17.96
CA GLN A 122 -6.36 5.66 19.36
C GLN A 122 -5.08 6.44 19.58
N LYS A 123 -4.12 6.28 18.66
CA LYS A 123 -2.88 7.03 18.73
C LYS A 123 -3.14 8.53 18.59
N GLY A 124 -4.03 8.89 17.69
CA GLY A 124 -4.40 10.28 17.51
C GLY A 124 -5.03 10.85 18.79
N ALA A 125 -5.92 10.10 19.41
CA ALA A 125 -6.57 10.51 20.64
C ALA A 125 -5.56 10.66 21.76
N GLN A 126 -4.59 9.78 21.84
CA GLN A 126 -3.57 9.83 22.89
C GLN A 126 -2.66 11.02 22.75
N ASN A 127 -2.43 11.46 21.53
CA ASN A 127 -1.54 12.59 21.27
C ASN A 127 -2.20 13.93 21.53
N ASP A 128 -3.49 13.93 21.66
CA ASP A 128 -4.23 15.15 21.99
C ASP A 128 -4.18 15.42 23.49
#